data_f6b45d6b210c34bab370422c0bfe29cf
#
_entry.id   f6b45d6b210c34bab370422c0bfe29cf
#
_cell.length_a   1.000
_cell.length_b   1.000
_cell.length_c   1.000
_cell.angle_alpha   90.00
_cell.angle_beta   90.00
_cell.angle_gamma   90.00
#
_symmetry.space_group_name_H-M   'P 1'
#
loop_
_entity.id
_entity.type
_entity.pdbx_description
1 polymer ?
#
loop_
_entity_poly.entity_id
_entity_poly.type
_entity_poly.pdbx_seq_one_letter_code
_entity_poly.pdbx_strand_id
1 'polypeptide(L)'
;LQALSGSGNPITFDSQAALNSPDQVALHTYGNTFETHWVTVHDTAVDGNAPFNANDAAKAANATPFKRPENGQFRPGRGFRQFFFDETGDTNATSPENANAGGWGSILKLTQSSPTADTGTLTMFYESDEAHSGFDNVAFLSKNVISFVEDAGDTLHTQRNALDSAYTFNVKLNYGDPANQPVRWLAEGRDPSATLDSANGGFGKNEGDNEITGLHV
;
A
#
# COMPACT_ATOMS: atom_id res chain seq x y z
N LEU A 1 10.64 -7.77 5.26
CA LEU A 1 10.65 -6.82 6.36
C LEU A 1 9.89 -7.41 7.55
N GLN A 2 10.38 -7.16 8.76
CA GLN A 2 9.78 -7.55 10.02
C GLN A 2 9.57 -6.28 10.83
N ALA A 3 8.33 -5.95 11.20
CA ALA A 3 8.00 -4.89 12.13
C ALA A 3 7.77 -5.47 13.52
N LEU A 4 8.24 -4.80 14.56
CA LEU A 4 8.10 -5.24 15.94
C LEU A 4 6.92 -4.52 16.59
N SER A 5 6.04 -5.28 17.24
CA SER A 5 4.94 -4.75 18.05
C SER A 5 5.46 -3.96 19.26
N GLY A 6 4.57 -3.27 19.96
CA GLY A 6 4.93 -2.55 21.19
C GLY A 6 5.52 -3.43 22.30
N SER A 7 5.33 -4.74 22.22
CA SER A 7 5.97 -5.72 23.12
C SER A 7 7.34 -6.20 22.65
N GLY A 8 7.83 -5.72 21.50
CA GLY A 8 9.09 -6.14 20.89
C GLY A 8 9.03 -7.45 20.12
N ASN A 9 7.84 -8.05 19.97
CA ASN A 9 7.66 -9.26 19.16
C ASN A 9 7.39 -8.91 17.71
N PRO A 10 7.81 -9.75 16.74
CA PRO A 10 7.44 -9.57 15.35
C PRO A 10 5.92 -9.60 15.15
N ILE A 11 5.42 -8.70 14.33
CA ILE A 11 4.05 -8.75 13.82
C ILE A 11 4.05 -9.80 12.68
N THR A 12 3.46 -10.96 12.94
CA THR A 12 3.57 -12.13 12.07
C THR A 12 2.22 -12.54 11.47
N PHE A 13 2.29 -13.43 10.49
CA PHE A 13 1.14 -14.12 9.93
C PHE A 13 1.14 -15.58 10.41
N ASP A 14 0.35 -15.86 11.41
CA ASP A 14 0.13 -17.22 11.95
C ASP A 14 -1.26 -17.78 11.58
N SER A 15 -2.20 -16.92 11.21
CA SER A 15 -3.54 -17.27 10.80
C SER A 15 -4.17 -16.14 9.99
N GLN A 16 -5.28 -16.41 9.32
CA GLN A 16 -6.03 -15.39 8.59
C GLN A 16 -6.51 -14.26 9.53
N ALA A 17 -6.81 -14.58 10.78
CA ALA A 17 -7.21 -13.60 11.78
C ALA A 17 -6.06 -12.62 12.15
N ALA A 18 -4.81 -13.01 11.94
CA ALA A 18 -3.66 -12.15 12.21
C ALA A 18 -3.65 -10.89 11.34
N LEU A 19 -4.24 -10.94 10.13
CA LEU A 19 -4.37 -9.78 9.24
C LEU A 19 -5.26 -8.66 9.82
N ASN A 20 -6.05 -8.94 10.85
CA ASN A 20 -6.94 -7.99 11.51
C ASN A 20 -6.66 -7.91 13.02
N SER A 21 -5.47 -8.35 13.43
CA SER A 21 -5.05 -8.33 14.83
C SER A 21 -4.90 -6.89 15.35
N PRO A 22 -4.91 -6.69 16.68
CA PRO A 22 -4.61 -5.39 17.26
C PRO A 22 -3.25 -4.81 16.83
N ASP A 23 -2.27 -5.66 16.56
CA ASP A 23 -0.96 -5.23 16.05
C ASP A 23 -1.05 -4.69 14.62
N GLN A 24 -1.92 -5.27 13.76
CA GLN A 24 -2.21 -4.72 12.43
C GLN A 24 -2.93 -3.38 12.51
N VAL A 25 -3.92 -3.25 13.39
CA VAL A 25 -4.58 -1.96 13.64
C VAL A 25 -3.57 -0.92 14.13
N ALA A 26 -2.68 -1.30 15.04
CA ALA A 26 -1.63 -0.40 15.52
C ALA A 26 -0.66 0.00 14.39
N LEU A 27 -0.30 -0.93 13.50
CA LEU A 27 0.57 -0.68 12.35
C LEU A 27 -0.03 0.38 11.40
N HIS A 28 -1.36 0.37 11.25
CA HIS A 28 -2.12 1.28 10.40
C HIS A 28 -2.66 2.51 11.13
N THR A 29 -2.17 2.80 12.32
CA THR A 29 -2.59 3.97 13.11
C THR A 29 -1.55 5.09 13.01
N TYR A 30 -2.00 6.30 12.67
CA TYR A 30 -1.15 7.49 12.66
C TYR A 30 -0.48 7.76 14.01
N GLY A 31 0.77 8.18 13.95
CA GLY A 31 1.56 8.51 15.13
C GLY A 31 2.29 7.33 15.76
N ASN A 32 1.92 6.10 15.42
CA ASN A 32 2.64 4.92 15.84
C ASN A 32 3.95 4.75 15.05
N THR A 33 4.94 4.18 15.72
CA THR A 33 6.27 3.95 15.17
C THR A 33 6.72 2.55 15.54
N PHE A 34 7.17 1.80 14.55
CA PHE A 34 7.60 0.41 14.72
C PHE A 34 9.07 0.28 14.37
N GLU A 35 9.85 -0.31 15.25
CA GLU A 35 11.18 -0.78 14.90
C GLU A 35 11.05 -1.90 13.87
N THR A 36 11.97 -1.92 12.91
CA THR A 36 11.95 -2.94 11.84
C THR A 36 13.31 -3.59 11.68
N HIS A 37 13.26 -4.85 11.23
CA HIS A 37 14.44 -5.61 10.84
C HIS A 37 14.26 -6.18 9.43
N TRP A 38 15.32 -6.20 8.65
CA TRP A 38 15.37 -7.01 7.45
C TRP A 38 15.64 -8.46 7.83
N VAL A 39 14.89 -9.39 7.25
CA VAL A 39 15.10 -10.84 7.41
C VAL A 39 15.40 -11.45 6.06
N THR A 40 16.42 -12.28 5.99
CA THR A 40 16.77 -13.02 4.78
C THR A 40 15.76 -14.14 4.58
N VAL A 41 15.11 -14.15 3.43
CA VAL A 41 14.16 -15.22 3.05
C VAL A 41 14.76 -16.18 2.01
N HIS A 42 15.82 -15.77 1.33
CA HIS A 42 16.57 -16.58 0.39
C HIS A 42 17.96 -15.97 0.16
N ASP A 43 18.98 -16.81 0.16
CA ASP A 43 20.36 -16.44 -0.14
C ASP A 43 20.90 -17.41 -1.21
N THR A 44 21.10 -16.91 -2.42
CA THR A 44 21.58 -17.75 -3.53
C THR A 44 22.96 -18.36 -3.29
N ALA A 45 23.78 -17.76 -2.44
CA ALA A 45 25.08 -18.32 -2.07
C ALA A 45 24.96 -19.56 -1.15
N VAL A 46 23.86 -19.66 -0.40
CA VAL A 46 23.57 -20.77 0.54
C VAL A 46 22.55 -21.72 -0.07
N ASP A 47 21.45 -21.18 -0.62
CA ASP A 47 20.28 -21.94 -1.05
C ASP A 47 20.33 -22.30 -2.54
N GLY A 48 21.31 -21.76 -3.30
CA GLY A 48 21.42 -21.95 -4.75
C GLY A 48 20.36 -21.18 -5.53
N ASN A 49 20.14 -21.61 -6.79
CA ASN A 49 19.21 -20.96 -7.73
C ASN A 49 17.92 -21.77 -7.94
N ALA A 50 17.60 -22.71 -7.06
CA ALA A 50 16.36 -23.47 -7.16
C ALA A 50 15.15 -22.56 -6.90
N PRO A 51 14.02 -22.79 -7.59
CA PRO A 51 12.78 -22.08 -7.28
C PRO A 51 12.36 -22.31 -5.83
N PHE A 52 11.87 -21.25 -5.18
CA PHE A 52 11.36 -21.33 -3.81
C PHE A 52 10.04 -20.55 -3.69
N ASN A 53 9.23 -20.88 -2.69
CA ASN A 53 8.03 -20.14 -2.36
C ASN A 53 8.39 -18.97 -1.44
N ALA A 54 8.45 -17.77 -1.99
CA ALA A 54 8.84 -16.57 -1.25
C ALA A 54 7.86 -16.25 -0.10
N ASN A 55 6.57 -16.52 -0.26
CA ASN A 55 5.57 -16.28 0.77
C ASN A 55 5.76 -17.22 1.97
N ASP A 56 5.98 -18.52 1.72
CA ASP A 56 6.23 -19.48 2.81
C ASP A 56 7.56 -19.19 3.52
N ALA A 57 8.58 -18.80 2.77
CA ALA A 57 9.88 -18.41 3.34
C ALA A 57 9.75 -17.13 4.20
N ALA A 58 8.98 -16.13 3.76
CA ALA A 58 8.72 -14.93 4.52
C ALA A 58 7.94 -15.22 5.82
N LYS A 59 6.93 -16.09 5.77
CA LYS A 59 6.20 -16.54 6.97
C LYS A 59 7.10 -17.29 7.94
N ALA A 60 7.94 -18.20 7.44
CA ALA A 60 8.90 -18.94 8.25
C ALA A 60 9.94 -18.02 8.92
N ALA A 61 10.29 -16.92 8.27
CA ALA A 61 11.17 -15.88 8.81
C ALA A 61 10.45 -14.86 9.71
N ASN A 62 9.19 -15.07 10.05
CA ASN A 62 8.34 -14.13 10.81
C ASN A 62 8.28 -12.72 10.19
N ALA A 63 8.26 -12.61 8.87
CA ALA A 63 8.06 -11.34 8.20
C ALA A 63 6.65 -10.80 8.46
N THR A 64 6.53 -9.48 8.55
CA THR A 64 5.25 -8.82 8.76
C THR A 64 4.39 -8.94 7.50
N PRO A 65 3.13 -9.37 7.62
CA PRO A 65 2.19 -9.38 6.52
C PRO A 65 1.72 -7.97 6.22
N PHE A 66 1.70 -7.63 4.94
CA PHE A 66 1.10 -6.43 4.38
C PHE A 66 -0.03 -6.81 3.44
N LYS A 67 -1.06 -5.97 3.35
CA LYS A 67 -2.27 -6.25 2.56
C LYS A 67 -2.09 -5.85 1.11
N ARG A 68 -1.63 -6.79 0.27
CA ARG A 68 -1.34 -6.58 -1.14
C ARG A 68 -0.34 -5.43 -1.34
N PRO A 69 0.93 -5.58 -0.87
CA PRO A 69 1.95 -4.60 -1.17
C PRO A 69 2.29 -4.68 -2.66
N GLU A 70 2.14 -3.57 -3.38
CA GLU A 70 2.30 -3.55 -4.84
C GLU A 70 3.58 -2.81 -5.24
N ASN A 71 3.71 -1.56 -4.91
CA ASN A 71 4.80 -0.74 -5.40
C ASN A 71 5.48 0.08 -4.31
N GLY A 72 6.64 0.63 -4.62
CA GLY A 72 7.36 1.50 -3.70
C GLY A 72 8.53 2.23 -4.35
N GLN A 73 8.88 3.38 -3.79
CA GLN A 73 9.98 4.19 -4.30
C GLN A 73 10.77 4.85 -3.17
N PHE A 74 12.08 4.94 -3.37
CA PHE A 74 12.95 5.72 -2.49
C PHE A 74 12.80 7.23 -2.72
N ARG A 75 12.68 7.99 -1.63
CA ARG A 75 12.61 9.44 -1.69
C ARG A 75 13.89 10.06 -2.24
N PRO A 76 13.80 10.88 -3.30
CA PRO A 76 14.96 11.55 -3.88
C PRO A 76 15.68 12.46 -2.87
N GLY A 77 17.01 12.49 -2.93
CA GLY A 77 17.83 13.33 -2.07
C GLY A 77 17.94 12.86 -0.62
N ARG A 78 17.56 11.62 -0.33
CA ARG A 78 17.68 10.99 1.00
C ARG A 78 18.71 9.86 1.06
N GLY A 79 19.45 9.62 -0.04
CA GLY A 79 20.48 8.59 -0.07
C GLY A 79 19.94 7.20 0.21
N PHE A 80 18.80 6.85 -0.38
CA PHE A 80 18.09 5.57 -0.20
C PHE A 80 17.74 5.22 1.27
N ARG A 81 17.59 6.22 2.12
CA ARG A 81 17.26 6.02 3.55
C ARG A 81 15.78 6.16 3.87
N GLN A 82 14.96 6.62 2.94
CA GLN A 82 13.51 6.70 3.10
C GLN A 82 12.84 6.02 1.91
N PHE A 83 12.05 5.00 2.20
CA PHE A 83 11.30 4.23 1.24
C PHE A 83 9.81 4.36 1.54
N PHE A 84 9.03 4.69 0.54
CA PHE A 84 7.57 4.71 0.61
C PHE A 84 7.05 3.56 -0.21
N PHE A 85 6.08 2.84 0.30
CA PHE A 85 5.42 1.75 -0.40
C PHE A 85 3.94 1.73 -0.05
N ASP A 86 3.15 1.21 -0.94
CA ASP A 86 1.72 1.10 -0.80
C ASP A 86 1.27 -0.32 -0.48
N GLU A 87 0.07 -0.38 0.05
CA GLU A 87 -0.79 -1.54 0.13
C GLU A 87 -2.08 -1.21 -0.61
N THR A 88 -2.49 -2.05 -1.54
CA THR A 88 -3.78 -1.89 -2.24
C THR A 88 -4.96 -2.18 -1.32
N GLY A 89 -4.76 -3.07 -0.34
CA GLY A 89 -5.80 -3.44 0.62
C GLY A 89 -6.70 -4.59 0.15
N ASP A 90 -7.72 -4.89 0.94
CA ASP A 90 -8.64 -6.02 0.73
C ASP A 90 -10.09 -5.72 1.16
N THR A 91 -10.39 -4.48 1.51
CA THR A 91 -11.71 -4.03 1.97
C THR A 91 -12.51 -3.40 0.83
N ASN A 92 -13.81 -3.46 0.93
CA ASN A 92 -14.74 -2.73 0.08
C ASN A 92 -15.90 -2.18 0.92
N ALA A 93 -16.79 -1.37 0.33
CA ALA A 93 -17.86 -0.69 1.06
C ALA A 93 -18.90 -1.65 1.66
N THR A 94 -18.96 -2.92 1.23
CA THR A 94 -19.85 -3.94 1.78
C THR A 94 -19.20 -4.82 2.84
N SER A 95 -17.87 -4.82 2.94
CA SER A 95 -17.09 -5.56 3.94
C SER A 95 -16.00 -4.70 4.55
N PRO A 96 -16.37 -3.66 5.32
CA PRO A 96 -15.42 -2.69 5.86
C PRO A 96 -14.76 -3.14 7.18
N GLU A 97 -14.98 -4.36 7.66
CA GLU A 97 -14.50 -4.87 8.94
C GLU A 97 -12.98 -4.85 9.08
N ASN A 98 -12.28 -4.81 7.98
CA ASN A 98 -10.82 -4.76 7.94
C ASN A 98 -10.26 -3.34 7.72
N ALA A 99 -11.13 -2.35 7.62
CA ALA A 99 -10.78 -0.98 7.24
C ALA A 99 -9.64 -0.39 8.09
N ASN A 100 -9.74 -0.50 9.40
CA ASN A 100 -8.76 0.04 10.36
C ASN A 100 -7.46 -0.77 10.48
N ALA A 101 -7.34 -1.86 9.74
CA ALA A 101 -6.14 -2.69 9.66
C ALA A 101 -5.52 -2.64 8.25
N GLY A 102 -5.65 -1.52 7.55
CA GLY A 102 -5.15 -1.32 6.19
C GLY A 102 -6.03 -1.90 5.10
N GLY A 103 -7.30 -2.20 5.38
CA GLY A 103 -8.19 -2.85 4.43
C GLY A 103 -8.51 -2.01 3.19
N TRP A 104 -8.59 -0.70 3.31
CA TRP A 104 -8.73 0.22 2.17
C TRP A 104 -7.44 0.46 1.40
N GLY A 105 -6.34 -0.10 1.87
CA GLY A 105 -4.99 0.20 1.45
C GLY A 105 -4.32 1.22 2.36
N SER A 106 -3.06 1.46 2.11
CA SER A 106 -2.28 2.41 2.89
C SER A 106 -1.01 2.82 2.16
N ILE A 107 -0.36 3.86 2.66
CA ILE A 107 1.00 4.20 2.28
C ILE A 107 1.86 4.20 3.54
N LEU A 108 2.86 3.36 3.55
CA LEU A 108 3.81 3.22 4.64
C LEU A 108 5.14 3.87 4.31
N LYS A 109 5.84 4.33 5.33
CA LYS A 109 7.16 4.94 5.20
C LYS A 109 8.17 4.21 6.08
N LEU A 110 9.15 3.58 5.44
CA LEU A 110 10.33 3.03 6.10
C LEU A 110 11.46 4.07 6.10
N THR A 111 12.06 4.28 7.27
CA THR A 111 13.24 5.15 7.43
C THR A 111 14.39 4.37 8.06
N GLN A 112 15.56 4.43 7.44
CA GLN A 112 16.78 3.75 7.89
C GLN A 112 17.92 4.74 8.08
N SER A 113 18.89 4.39 8.92
CA SER A 113 20.09 5.23 9.16
C SER A 113 21.05 5.24 7.96
N SER A 114 21.09 4.15 7.21
CA SER A 114 21.84 4.00 5.96
C SER A 114 21.11 3.06 5.00
N PRO A 115 21.46 3.05 3.69
CA PRO A 115 20.86 2.11 2.73
C PRO A 115 21.17 0.63 3.03
N THR A 116 22.18 0.37 3.83
CA THR A 116 22.61 -0.99 4.21
C THR A 116 22.33 -1.30 5.69
N ALA A 117 21.49 -0.51 6.35
CA ALA A 117 21.11 -0.79 7.73
C ALA A 117 20.16 -1.98 7.78
N ASP A 118 20.42 -2.91 8.71
CA ASP A 118 19.55 -4.06 8.96
C ASP A 118 18.28 -3.67 9.71
N THR A 119 18.25 -2.48 10.30
CA THR A 119 17.14 -1.96 11.07
C THR A 119 16.61 -0.65 10.51
N GLY A 120 15.38 -0.34 10.86
CA GLY A 120 14.72 0.89 10.46
C GLY A 120 13.51 1.21 11.34
N THR A 121 12.78 2.20 10.91
CA THR A 121 11.53 2.64 11.55
C THR A 121 10.43 2.69 10.50
N LEU A 122 9.35 1.97 10.73
CA LEU A 122 8.15 2.00 9.92
C LEU A 122 7.10 2.90 10.56
N THR A 123 6.47 3.73 9.76
CA THR A 123 5.37 4.62 10.19
C THR A 123 4.27 4.63 9.15
N MET A 124 3.03 4.79 9.60
CA MET A 124 1.91 5.13 8.72
C MET A 124 2.14 6.52 8.13
N PHE A 125 2.16 6.61 6.80
CA PHE A 125 2.22 7.89 6.11
C PHE A 125 0.82 8.35 5.69
N TYR A 126 0.02 7.44 5.12
CA TYR A 126 -1.37 7.68 4.76
C TYR A 126 -2.19 6.41 4.95
N GLU A 127 -3.22 6.50 5.75
CA GLU A 127 -4.24 5.46 5.91
C GLU A 127 -5.37 5.78 4.93
N SER A 128 -5.63 4.86 4.03
CA SER A 128 -6.68 5.00 3.02
C SER A 128 -8.08 4.84 3.62
N ASP A 129 -9.03 5.35 2.90
CA ASP A 129 -10.47 5.25 3.20
C ASP A 129 -11.23 4.83 1.92
N GLU A 130 -12.53 4.75 1.99
CA GLU A 130 -13.36 4.41 0.84
C GLU A 130 -13.17 5.39 -0.34
N ALA A 131 -12.89 6.66 -0.06
CA ALA A 131 -12.72 7.70 -1.08
C ALA A 131 -11.33 7.67 -1.74
N HIS A 132 -10.33 7.15 -1.03
CA HIS A 132 -8.93 7.11 -1.44
C HIS A 132 -8.41 5.70 -1.17
N SER A 133 -8.68 4.77 -2.07
CA SER A 133 -8.42 3.35 -1.81
C SER A 133 -7.77 2.66 -3.00
N GLY A 134 -7.12 1.54 -2.73
CA GLY A 134 -6.55 0.71 -3.77
C GLY A 134 -5.31 1.33 -4.41
N PHE A 135 -4.44 1.98 -3.66
CA PHE A 135 -3.20 2.49 -4.22
C PHE A 135 -2.32 1.35 -4.73
N ASP A 136 -1.78 1.53 -5.93
CA ASP A 136 -0.99 0.51 -6.62
C ASP A 136 0.35 1.07 -7.10
N ASN A 137 0.36 2.08 -7.94
CA ASN A 137 1.58 2.58 -8.54
C ASN A 137 2.03 3.92 -7.96
N VAL A 138 3.35 4.12 -7.86
CA VAL A 138 3.94 5.27 -7.18
C VAL A 138 5.08 5.90 -7.97
N ALA A 139 5.18 7.23 -7.95
CA ALA A 139 6.38 7.96 -8.38
C ALA A 139 6.60 9.24 -7.57
N PHE A 140 7.86 9.57 -7.29
CA PHE A 140 8.22 10.88 -6.78
C PHE A 140 8.26 11.90 -7.91
N LEU A 141 7.38 12.91 -7.86
CA LEU A 141 7.41 14.06 -8.77
C LEU A 141 8.51 15.06 -8.38
N SER A 142 8.92 15.05 -7.13
CA SER A 142 10.02 15.84 -6.59
C SER A 142 10.50 15.25 -5.26
N LYS A 143 11.55 15.83 -4.65
CA LYS A 143 12.01 15.39 -3.33
C LYS A 143 10.97 15.48 -2.21
N ASN A 144 9.88 16.21 -2.40
CA ASN A 144 8.87 16.43 -1.37
C ASN A 144 7.44 16.07 -1.82
N VAL A 145 7.24 15.74 -3.09
CA VAL A 145 5.93 15.39 -3.64
C VAL A 145 6.02 14.00 -4.23
N ILE A 146 5.18 13.11 -3.74
CA ILE A 146 5.02 11.75 -4.24
C ILE A 146 3.60 11.62 -4.80
N SER A 147 3.44 10.87 -5.87
CA SER A 147 2.13 10.57 -6.46
C SER A 147 1.84 9.09 -6.38
N PHE A 148 0.62 8.77 -6.08
CA PHE A 148 0.05 7.42 -6.14
C PHE A 148 -1.14 7.41 -7.06
N VAL A 149 -1.37 6.28 -7.70
CA VAL A 149 -2.55 6.00 -8.52
C VAL A 149 -3.32 4.85 -7.91
N GLU A 150 -4.63 4.88 -8.09
CA GLU A 150 -5.54 3.83 -7.61
C GLU A 150 -5.67 2.70 -8.63
N ASP A 151 -5.86 1.50 -8.11
CA ASP A 151 -6.42 0.32 -8.77
C ASP A 151 -7.45 -0.29 -7.82
N ALA A 152 -8.61 0.34 -7.73
CA ALA A 152 -9.60 -0.03 -6.73
C ALA A 152 -10.52 -1.19 -7.14
N GLY A 153 -10.53 -1.55 -8.42
CA GLY A 153 -11.32 -2.64 -8.98
C GLY A 153 -12.83 -2.36 -9.07
N ASP A 154 -13.48 -3.12 -9.95
CA ASP A 154 -14.89 -2.93 -10.35
C ASP A 154 -15.90 -2.83 -9.23
N THR A 155 -15.76 -3.65 -8.21
CA THR A 155 -16.72 -3.68 -7.09
C THR A 155 -16.72 -2.33 -6.38
N LEU A 156 -15.55 -1.79 -6.10
CA LEU A 156 -15.42 -0.52 -5.40
C LEU A 156 -15.78 0.66 -6.31
N HIS A 157 -15.42 0.61 -7.60
CA HIS A 157 -15.88 1.60 -8.59
C HIS A 157 -17.40 1.72 -8.61
N THR A 158 -18.10 0.59 -8.60
CA THR A 158 -19.56 0.55 -8.58
C THR A 158 -20.12 1.11 -7.28
N GLN A 159 -19.55 0.73 -6.14
CA GLN A 159 -20.05 1.11 -4.82
C GLN A 159 -19.88 2.60 -4.53
N ARG A 160 -18.72 3.15 -4.83
CA ARG A 160 -18.44 4.59 -4.64
C ARG A 160 -18.85 5.47 -5.84
N ASN A 161 -19.33 4.87 -6.93
CA ASN A 161 -19.68 5.53 -8.19
C ASN A 161 -18.56 6.45 -8.71
N ALA A 162 -17.33 5.97 -8.65
CA ALA A 162 -16.14 6.67 -9.10
C ALA A 162 -15.13 5.68 -9.64
N LEU A 163 -14.42 6.07 -10.67
CA LEU A 163 -13.28 5.35 -11.22
C LEU A 163 -12.00 5.76 -10.51
N ASP A 164 -10.89 5.14 -10.92
CA ASP A 164 -9.59 5.39 -10.33
C ASP A 164 -9.11 6.82 -10.54
N SER A 165 -8.29 7.26 -9.63
CA SER A 165 -7.74 8.60 -9.59
C SER A 165 -6.25 8.55 -9.27
N ALA A 166 -5.56 9.64 -9.60
CA ALA A 166 -4.18 9.86 -9.19
C ALA A 166 -4.11 11.04 -8.23
N TYR A 167 -3.35 10.85 -7.16
CA TYR A 167 -3.21 11.81 -6.08
C TYR A 167 -1.76 12.18 -5.85
N THR A 168 -1.51 13.42 -5.46
CA THR A 168 -0.22 13.86 -4.93
C THR A 168 -0.27 14.06 -3.43
N PHE A 169 0.83 13.69 -2.80
CA PHE A 169 1.06 13.82 -1.36
C PHE A 169 2.32 14.62 -1.11
N ASN A 170 2.27 15.57 -0.18
CA ASN A 170 3.45 16.24 0.32
C ASN A 170 4.02 15.46 1.50
N VAL A 171 5.20 14.87 1.33
CA VAL A 171 5.83 14.02 2.36
C VAL A 171 6.22 14.74 3.66
N LYS A 172 5.96 16.04 3.76
CA LYS A 172 6.17 16.82 4.98
C LYS A 172 4.90 17.04 5.80
N LEU A 173 3.72 16.72 5.24
CA LEU A 173 2.46 16.85 5.93
C LEU A 173 2.19 15.63 6.80
N ASN A 174 1.42 15.86 7.85
CA ASN A 174 0.85 14.81 8.69
C ASN A 174 -0.60 14.57 8.22
N TYR A 175 -0.84 13.47 7.56
CA TYR A 175 -2.17 13.11 7.06
C TYR A 175 -3.11 12.53 8.13
N GLY A 176 -2.62 12.31 9.35
CA GLY A 176 -3.47 12.12 10.52
C GLY A 176 -4.19 13.40 10.97
N ASP A 177 -3.80 14.57 10.45
CA ASP A 177 -4.55 15.82 10.60
C ASP A 177 -5.56 15.90 9.45
N PRO A 178 -6.88 15.93 9.72
CA PRO A 178 -7.93 15.97 8.70
C PRO A 178 -7.91 17.24 7.83
N ALA A 179 -7.17 18.28 8.24
CA ALA A 179 -6.94 19.46 7.40
C ALA A 179 -5.99 19.19 6.23
N ASN A 180 -5.20 18.12 6.30
CA ASN A 180 -4.28 17.71 5.26
C ASN A 180 -4.91 16.59 4.43
N GLN A 181 -5.23 16.89 3.19
CA GLN A 181 -5.80 15.91 2.25
C GLN A 181 -4.87 15.71 1.06
N PRO A 182 -4.85 14.52 0.44
CA PRO A 182 -4.18 14.33 -0.83
C PRO A 182 -4.83 15.20 -1.91
N VAL A 183 -4.04 15.61 -2.89
CA VAL A 183 -4.55 16.44 -3.99
C VAL A 183 -4.72 15.58 -5.22
N ARG A 184 -5.96 15.38 -5.62
CA ARG A 184 -6.28 14.68 -6.87
C ARG A 184 -5.89 15.55 -8.07
N TRP A 185 -5.14 14.99 -8.98
CA TRP A 185 -4.70 15.68 -10.20
C TRP A 185 -5.14 14.97 -11.49
N LEU A 186 -5.50 13.71 -11.40
CA LEU A 186 -6.11 12.94 -12.48
C LEU A 186 -7.30 12.18 -11.89
N ALA A 187 -8.39 12.11 -12.62
CA ALA A 187 -9.50 11.23 -12.36
C ALA A 187 -9.95 10.63 -13.67
N GLU A 188 -10.14 9.35 -13.71
CA GLU A 188 -10.91 8.74 -14.78
C GLU A 188 -12.37 9.19 -14.61
N GLY A 189 -12.92 9.76 -15.65
CA GLY A 189 -14.31 10.19 -15.65
C GLY A 189 -15.20 9.03 -16.04
N ARG A 190 -16.12 8.62 -15.14
CA ARG A 190 -17.20 7.76 -15.57
C ARG A 190 -18.20 8.62 -16.36
N ASP A 191 -18.29 8.38 -17.66
CA ASP A 191 -19.38 8.94 -18.47
C ASP A 191 -20.63 8.08 -18.29
N PRO A 192 -21.70 8.57 -17.65
CA PRO A 192 -22.93 7.79 -17.47
C PRO A 192 -23.60 7.40 -18.81
N SER A 193 -23.22 8.07 -19.89
CA SER A 193 -23.68 7.74 -21.23
C SER A 193 -22.77 6.80 -21.98
N ALA A 194 -21.60 6.50 -21.43
CA ALA A 194 -20.69 5.51 -22.02
C ALA A 194 -21.32 4.12 -21.95
N THR A 195 -21.64 3.59 -23.09
CA THR A 195 -22.27 2.27 -23.22
C THR A 195 -21.36 1.29 -23.93
N LEU A 196 -20.11 1.66 -24.17
CA LEU A 196 -19.18 0.86 -24.94
C LEU A 196 -19.02 -0.55 -24.36
N ASP A 197 -18.83 -0.64 -23.08
CA ASP A 197 -18.64 -1.90 -22.40
C ASP A 197 -19.94 -2.69 -22.32
N SER A 198 -21.02 -2.04 -21.94
CA SER A 198 -22.34 -2.64 -21.87
C SER A 198 -22.90 -3.04 -23.22
N ALA A 199 -22.67 -2.21 -24.24
CA ALA A 199 -23.22 -2.43 -25.58
C ALA A 199 -22.52 -3.55 -26.32
N ASN A 200 -21.24 -3.75 -26.10
CA ASN A 200 -20.45 -4.74 -26.84
C ASN A 200 -20.39 -6.11 -26.15
N GLY A 201 -20.99 -6.27 -24.99
CA GLY A 201 -21.09 -7.56 -24.31
C GLY A 201 -19.76 -8.19 -23.92
N GLY A 202 -18.65 -7.68 -24.42
CA GLY A 202 -17.29 -8.14 -24.11
C GLY A 202 -16.68 -7.42 -22.92
N PHE A 203 -17.13 -6.22 -22.67
CA PHE A 203 -16.65 -5.35 -21.59
C PHE A 203 -17.73 -5.01 -20.57
N GLY A 204 -18.90 -5.61 -20.65
CA GLY A 204 -20.13 -5.19 -19.98
C GLY A 204 -20.11 -5.04 -18.47
N LYS A 205 -18.99 -5.34 -17.83
CA LYS A 205 -18.75 -5.08 -16.40
C LYS A 205 -17.44 -4.33 -16.15
N ASN A 206 -16.72 -4.00 -17.18
CA ASN A 206 -15.38 -3.42 -17.12
C ASN A 206 -15.36 -1.92 -17.43
N GLU A 207 -16.49 -1.25 -17.29
CA GLU A 207 -16.60 0.20 -17.53
C GLU A 207 -15.69 1.04 -16.63
N GLY A 208 -14.85 0.50 -15.93
CA GLY A 208 -13.97 1.15 -15.03
C GLY A 208 -12.81 0.28 -14.63
N ASP A 209 -12.66 -0.81 -15.34
CA ASP A 209 -11.55 -1.73 -15.15
C ASP A 209 -10.29 -1.26 -15.90
N ASN A 210 -10.20 0.05 -16.08
CA ASN A 210 -9.01 0.66 -16.60
C ASN A 210 -8.09 0.97 -15.42
N GLU A 211 -7.12 0.13 -15.23
CA GLU A 211 -6.05 0.37 -14.25
C GLU A 211 -5.17 1.51 -14.72
N ILE A 212 -4.93 2.49 -13.86
CA ILE A 212 -3.88 3.49 -14.07
C ILE A 212 -2.54 2.83 -13.74
N THR A 213 -2.01 2.08 -14.69
CA THR A 213 -0.74 1.37 -14.53
C THR A 213 0.45 2.22 -14.97
N GLY A 214 1.43 2.35 -14.11
CA GLY A 214 2.69 2.98 -14.45
C GLY A 214 2.67 4.50 -14.39
N LEU A 215 3.36 5.04 -13.41
CA LEU A 215 3.62 6.46 -13.25
C LEU A 215 5.11 6.72 -13.51
N HIS A 216 5.42 7.48 -14.56
CA HIS A 216 6.79 7.85 -14.92
C HIS A 216 7.00 9.36 -14.81
N VAL A 217 8.16 9.77 -14.29
CA VAL A 217 8.58 11.18 -14.14
C VAL A 217 9.97 11.38 -14.74
#